data_ebc356b4faa4a404924bff244fafcfc0
#
_entry.id   ebc356b4faa4a404924bff244fafcfc0
#
_cell.length_a   1.000
_cell.length_b   1.000
_cell.length_c   1.000
_cell.angle_alpha   90.00
_cell.angle_beta   90.00
_cell.angle_gamma   90.00
#
_symmetry.space_group_name_H-M   'P 1'
#
loop_
_entity.id
_entity.type
_entity.pdbx_description
1 polymer ?
#
loop_
_entity_poly.entity_id
_entity_poly.type
_entity_poly.pdbx_seq_one_letter_code
_entity_poly.pdbx_strand_id
1 'polypeptide(L)'
;LPRARRGEAGRWLALVELEGEEHARPSALSGGMGRRLALARALACGGGLYLLDEPFTGVDAARAARILERVRALGVPVLLSSHEAEIVALCDRVIPLAGPPLHMADPG
;
A
#
# COMPACT_ATOMS: atom_id res chain seq x y z
N LEU A 1 -17.18 0.65 -15.11
CA LEU A 1 -17.30 1.62 -14.04
C LEU A 1 -18.10 2.85 -14.49
N PRO A 2 -18.97 3.40 -13.64
CA PRO A 2 -19.63 4.68 -13.90
C PRO A 2 -18.60 5.80 -14.13
N ARG A 3 -18.97 6.80 -14.89
CA ARG A 3 -18.07 7.92 -15.22
C ARG A 3 -17.46 8.60 -13.98
N ALA A 4 -18.25 8.80 -12.92
CA ALA A 4 -17.77 9.41 -11.70
C ALA A 4 -16.64 8.60 -11.07
N ARG A 5 -16.73 7.28 -11.11
CA ARG A 5 -15.71 6.41 -10.55
C ARG A 5 -14.45 6.32 -11.41
N ARG A 6 -14.55 6.62 -12.70
CA ARG A 6 -13.36 6.68 -13.56
C ARG A 6 -12.42 7.81 -13.17
N GLY A 7 -12.98 8.97 -12.80
CA GLY A 7 -12.19 10.07 -12.29
C GLY A 7 -11.52 9.74 -10.96
N GLU A 8 -12.23 9.01 -10.10
CA GLU A 8 -11.67 8.52 -8.84
C GLU A 8 -10.56 7.50 -9.08
N ALA A 9 -10.72 6.62 -10.06
CA ALA A 9 -9.68 5.64 -10.40
C ALA A 9 -8.36 6.35 -10.75
N GLY A 10 -8.41 7.39 -11.57
CA GLY A 10 -7.23 8.18 -11.92
C GLY A 10 -6.55 8.78 -10.70
N ARG A 11 -7.33 9.28 -9.75
CA ARG A 11 -6.83 9.84 -8.49
C ARG A 11 -6.07 8.77 -7.67
N TRP A 12 -6.62 7.57 -7.54
CA TRP A 12 -5.97 6.51 -6.77
C TRP A 12 -4.72 5.98 -7.46
N LEU A 13 -4.74 5.89 -8.79
CA LEU A 13 -3.56 5.51 -9.55
C LEU A 13 -2.45 6.55 -9.44
N ALA A 14 -2.80 7.83 -9.45
CA ALA A 14 -1.83 8.90 -9.24
C ALA A 14 -1.19 8.83 -7.85
N LEU A 15 -1.99 8.51 -6.83
CA LEU A 15 -1.49 8.38 -5.47
C LEU A 15 -0.37 7.34 -5.38
N VAL A 16 -0.51 6.22 -6.08
CA VAL A 16 0.49 5.14 -6.08
C VAL A 16 1.50 5.24 -7.22
N GLU A 17 1.53 6.37 -7.93
CA GLU A 17 2.47 6.65 -9.02
C GLU A 17 2.30 5.69 -10.22
N LEU A 18 1.07 5.48 -10.59
CA LEU A 18 0.70 4.70 -11.78
C LEU A 18 -0.07 5.53 -12.79
N GLU A 19 0.17 6.84 -12.84
CA GLU A 19 -0.47 7.71 -13.83
C GLU A 19 -0.19 7.20 -15.25
N GLY A 20 -1.22 7.21 -16.08
CA GLY A 20 -1.11 6.75 -17.45
C GLY A 20 -1.27 5.25 -17.63
N GLU A 21 -1.40 4.49 -16.54
CA GLU A 21 -1.49 3.02 -16.59
C GLU A 21 -2.93 2.51 -16.46
N GLU A 22 -3.94 3.39 -16.61
CA GLU A 22 -5.34 3.05 -16.41
C GLU A 22 -5.83 1.92 -17.31
N HIS A 23 -5.21 1.78 -18.48
CA HIS A 23 -5.57 0.78 -19.47
C HIS A 23 -4.55 -0.35 -19.59
N ALA A 24 -3.53 -0.37 -18.74
CA ALA A 24 -2.52 -1.43 -18.77
C ALA A 24 -3.14 -2.77 -18.37
N ARG A 25 -2.75 -3.81 -19.07
CA ARG A 25 -3.16 -5.16 -18.72
C ARG A 25 -2.33 -5.65 -17.53
N PRO A 26 -2.92 -6.42 -16.60
CA PRO A 26 -2.16 -6.95 -15.47
C PRO A 26 -0.88 -7.68 -15.88
N SER A 27 -0.90 -8.39 -17.01
CA SER A 27 0.27 -9.10 -17.53
C SER A 27 1.40 -8.17 -17.99
N ALA A 28 1.12 -6.90 -18.24
CA ALA A 28 2.14 -5.92 -18.65
C ALA A 28 2.78 -5.20 -17.45
N LEU A 29 2.31 -5.46 -16.23
CA LEU A 29 2.79 -4.78 -15.04
C LEU A 29 3.97 -5.54 -14.43
N SER A 30 4.98 -4.80 -13.93
CA SER A 30 6.04 -5.37 -13.10
C SER A 30 5.46 -5.78 -11.74
N GLY A 31 6.22 -6.54 -10.94
CA GLY A 31 5.81 -6.94 -9.59
C GLY A 31 5.47 -5.74 -8.71
N GLY A 32 6.31 -4.69 -8.75
CA GLY A 32 6.07 -3.46 -7.99
C GLY A 32 4.85 -2.70 -8.48
N MET A 33 4.62 -2.67 -9.79
CA MET A 33 3.42 -2.05 -10.37
C MET A 33 2.16 -2.82 -9.97
N GLY A 34 2.21 -4.14 -9.98
CA GLY A 34 1.08 -4.97 -9.53
C GLY A 34 0.73 -4.73 -8.08
N ARG A 35 1.74 -4.62 -7.21
CA ARG A 35 1.54 -4.30 -5.79
C ARG A 35 0.92 -2.93 -5.61
N ARG A 36 1.40 -1.92 -6.34
CA ARG A 36 0.86 -0.57 -6.26
C ARG A 36 -0.57 -0.51 -6.79
N LEU A 37 -0.89 -1.28 -7.82
CA LEU A 37 -2.27 -1.38 -8.31
C LEU A 37 -3.19 -1.99 -7.25
N ALA A 38 -2.74 -3.04 -6.58
CA ALA A 38 -3.50 -3.67 -5.49
C ALA A 38 -3.72 -2.68 -4.34
N LEU A 39 -2.72 -1.88 -4.02
CA LEU A 39 -2.84 -0.84 -3.00
C LEU A 39 -3.88 0.21 -3.41
N ALA A 40 -3.83 0.69 -4.64
CA ALA A 40 -4.81 1.65 -5.15
C ALA A 40 -6.24 1.11 -5.05
N ARG A 41 -6.45 -0.16 -5.37
CA ARG A 41 -7.76 -0.81 -5.25
C ARG A 41 -8.23 -0.85 -3.80
N ALA A 42 -7.35 -1.21 -2.88
CA ALA A 42 -7.68 -1.25 -1.46
C ALA A 42 -8.08 0.14 -0.95
N LEU A 43 -7.32 1.16 -1.30
CA LEU A 43 -7.61 2.54 -0.90
C LEU A 43 -8.93 3.03 -1.50
N ALA A 44 -9.20 2.70 -2.75
CA ALA A 44 -10.42 3.11 -3.45
C ALA A 44 -11.68 2.49 -2.84
N CYS A 45 -11.57 1.31 -2.21
CA CYS A 45 -12.70 0.70 -1.51
C CYS A 45 -13.15 1.51 -0.31
N GLY A 46 -12.27 2.33 0.25
CA GLY A 46 -12.59 3.14 1.41
C GLY A 46 -12.70 2.34 2.70
N GLY A 47 -13.19 3.00 3.74
CA GLY A 47 -13.38 2.37 5.05
C GLY A 47 -12.74 3.17 6.17
N GLY A 48 -12.94 2.71 7.41
CA GLY A 48 -12.39 3.35 8.60
C GLY A 48 -11.02 2.86 9.02
N LEU A 49 -10.51 1.84 8.35
CA LEU A 49 -9.19 1.25 8.61
C LEU A 49 -8.72 0.53 7.35
N TYR A 50 -7.46 0.72 6.98
CA TYR A 50 -6.85 -0.03 5.90
C TYR A 50 -5.96 -1.13 6.46
N LEU A 51 -6.19 -2.37 5.99
CA LEU A 51 -5.36 -3.53 6.31
C LEU A 51 -4.59 -3.91 5.06
N LEU A 52 -3.28 -3.77 5.09
CA LEU A 52 -2.44 -3.94 3.92
C LEU A 52 -1.37 -5.01 4.19
N ASP A 53 -1.38 -6.07 3.41
CA ASP A 53 -0.42 -7.17 3.54
C ASP A 53 0.71 -6.98 2.55
N GLU A 54 1.92 -6.71 3.07
CA GLU A 54 3.13 -6.52 2.27
C GLU A 54 2.91 -5.57 1.07
N PRO A 55 2.35 -4.34 1.29
CA PRO A 55 1.91 -3.48 0.20
C PRO A 55 3.04 -2.93 -0.66
N PHE A 56 4.27 -2.95 -0.17
CA PHE A 56 5.41 -2.33 -0.85
C PHE A 56 6.46 -3.32 -1.34
N THR A 57 6.16 -4.62 -1.35
CA THR A 57 7.08 -5.62 -1.88
C THR A 57 7.39 -5.33 -3.36
N GLY A 58 8.67 -5.23 -3.69
CA GLY A 58 9.09 -4.91 -5.05
C GLY A 58 9.04 -3.43 -5.40
N VAL A 59 8.69 -2.57 -4.44
CA VAL A 59 8.68 -1.12 -4.61
C VAL A 59 9.91 -0.55 -3.92
N ASP A 60 10.65 0.34 -4.59
CA ASP A 60 11.83 0.93 -3.97
C ASP A 60 11.45 1.80 -2.76
N ALA A 61 12.38 1.92 -1.81
CA ALA A 61 12.10 2.58 -0.53
C ALA A 61 11.70 4.06 -0.69
N ALA A 62 12.30 4.77 -1.61
CA ALA A 62 11.96 6.18 -1.84
C ALA A 62 10.54 6.34 -2.35
N ARG A 63 10.13 5.50 -3.29
CA ARG A 63 8.76 5.49 -3.81
C ARG A 63 7.77 5.09 -2.74
N ALA A 64 8.08 4.04 -1.97
CA ALA A 64 7.24 3.62 -0.86
C ALA A 64 7.03 4.74 0.16
N ALA A 65 8.09 5.47 0.49
CA ALA A 65 8.00 6.61 1.41
C ALA A 65 7.05 7.68 0.89
N ARG A 66 7.15 8.04 -0.40
CA ARG A 66 6.25 9.03 -1.01
C ARG A 66 4.80 8.58 -0.97
N ILE A 67 4.56 7.32 -1.32
CA ILE A 67 3.21 6.76 -1.33
C ILE A 67 2.64 6.74 0.09
N LEU A 68 3.42 6.30 1.06
CA LEU A 68 2.98 6.21 2.44
C LEU A 68 2.64 7.58 3.02
N GLU A 69 3.36 8.63 2.67
CA GLU A 69 3.02 10.00 3.07
C GLU A 69 1.65 10.42 2.52
N ARG A 70 1.36 10.06 1.27
CA ARG A 70 0.06 10.35 0.67
C ARG A 70 -1.06 9.55 1.34
N VAL A 71 -0.79 8.32 1.72
CA VAL A 71 -1.75 7.49 2.46
C VAL A 71 -2.02 8.08 3.83
N ARG A 72 -0.99 8.54 4.53
CA ARG A 72 -1.16 9.23 5.82
C ARG A 72 -2.05 10.46 5.68
N ALA A 73 -1.89 11.21 4.59
CA ALA A 73 -2.69 12.41 4.35
C ALA A 73 -4.19 12.13 4.20
N LEU A 74 -4.58 10.87 3.95
CA LEU A 74 -5.99 10.49 3.91
C LEU A 74 -6.65 10.52 5.28
N GLY A 75 -5.88 10.49 6.37
CA GLY A 75 -6.39 10.57 7.73
C GLY A 75 -7.06 9.29 8.23
N VAL A 76 -6.89 8.17 7.54
CA VAL A 76 -7.46 6.89 7.93
C VAL A 76 -6.34 6.02 8.54
N PRO A 77 -6.58 5.34 9.67
CA PRO A 77 -5.60 4.45 10.25
C PRO A 77 -5.21 3.32 9.28
N VAL A 78 -3.94 2.97 9.27
CA VAL A 78 -3.39 1.95 8.40
C VAL A 78 -2.62 0.93 9.24
N LEU A 79 -2.95 -0.34 9.08
CA LEU A 79 -2.16 -1.44 9.62
C LEU A 79 -1.58 -2.21 8.44
N LEU A 80 -0.25 -2.23 8.34
CA LEU A 80 0.40 -2.96 7.27
C LEU A 80 1.36 -4.00 7.84
N SER A 81 1.54 -5.08 7.11
CA SER A 81 2.59 -6.06 7.41
C SER A 81 3.80 -5.81 6.50
N SER A 82 4.99 -6.02 7.02
CA SER A 82 6.22 -5.97 6.24
C SER A 82 7.35 -6.68 6.96
N HIS A 83 8.24 -7.31 6.18
CA HIS A 83 9.49 -7.87 6.67
C HIS A 83 10.69 -7.04 6.20
N GLU A 84 10.46 -5.93 5.51
CA GLU A 84 11.52 -5.06 5.02
C GLU A 84 11.80 -3.94 6.01
N ALA A 85 13.03 -3.91 6.54
CA ALA A 85 13.42 -2.94 7.56
C ALA A 85 13.20 -1.49 7.11
N GLU A 86 13.41 -1.21 5.84
CA GLU A 86 13.24 0.14 5.27
C GLU A 86 11.78 0.60 5.32
N ILE A 87 10.85 -0.31 5.12
CA ILE A 87 9.41 -0.01 5.20
C ILE A 87 8.97 0.12 6.66
N VAL A 88 9.44 -0.78 7.51
CA VAL A 88 9.16 -0.74 8.95
C VAL A 88 9.59 0.60 9.55
N ALA A 89 10.74 1.13 9.13
CA ALA A 89 11.25 2.40 9.59
C ALA A 89 10.36 3.61 9.23
N LEU A 90 9.47 3.47 8.26
CA LEU A 90 8.52 4.53 7.86
C LEU A 90 7.26 4.55 8.73
N CYS A 91 7.04 3.52 9.53
CA CYS A 91 5.82 3.37 10.30
C CYS A 91 5.91 4.09 11.65
N ASP A 92 4.77 4.58 12.15
CA ASP A 92 4.71 5.31 13.41
C ASP A 92 4.85 4.38 14.63
N ARG A 93 4.31 3.16 14.51
CA ARG A 93 4.39 2.13 15.54
C ARG A 93 4.67 0.79 14.88
N VAL A 94 5.43 -0.04 15.59
CA VAL A 94 5.79 -1.37 15.10
C VAL A 94 5.40 -2.40 16.15
N ILE A 95 4.70 -3.46 15.70
CA ILE A 95 4.34 -4.59 16.54
C ILE A 95 5.10 -5.79 15.99
N PRO A 96 6.21 -6.21 16.64
CA PRO A 96 6.95 -7.37 16.15
C PRO A 96 6.15 -8.65 16.37
N LEU A 97 6.18 -9.53 15.38
CA LEU A 97 5.50 -10.82 15.42
C LEU A 97 6.52 -11.93 15.37
N ALA A 98 6.25 -13.00 16.06
CA ALA A 98 7.05 -14.22 16.06
C ALA A 98 6.15 -15.43 15.85
N GLY A 99 6.72 -16.54 15.46
CA GLY A 99 5.96 -17.77 15.28
C GLY A 99 6.73 -18.81 14.52
N PRO A 100 6.13 -19.94 14.12
CA PRO A 100 4.79 -20.42 14.42
C PRO A 100 4.63 -20.93 15.86
N PRO A 101 3.43 -20.80 16.49
CA PRO A 101 2.27 -20.05 15.98
C PRO A 101 2.49 -18.54 16.05
N LEU A 102 1.82 -17.81 15.15
CA LEU A 102 1.97 -16.35 15.08
C LEU A 102 1.51 -15.68 16.36
N HIS A 103 2.35 -14.86 16.95
CA HIS A 103 2.06 -14.13 18.18
C HIS A 103 2.95 -12.88 18.27
N MET A 104 2.56 -11.96 19.13
CA MET A 104 3.40 -10.79 19.39
C MET A 104 4.71 -11.21 20.05
N ALA A 105 5.82 -10.75 19.48
CA ALA A 105 7.14 -11.03 20.06
C ALA A 105 7.35 -10.20 21.33
N ASP A 106 8.12 -10.74 22.26
CA ASP A 106 8.48 -9.99 23.48
C ASP A 106 9.30 -8.75 23.08
N PRO A 107 8.99 -7.59 23.71
CA PRO A 107 9.68 -6.33 23.37
C PRO A 107 11.10 -6.24 23.94
N GLY A 108 11.60 -7.32 24.47
CA GLY A 108 12.96 -7.41 24.96
C GLY A 108 13.97 -7.53 23.86
#